data_d4ec6a20808c007e1b89613777565a95
#
_entry.id   d4ec6a20808c007e1b89613777565a95
#
_cell.length_a   1.000
_cell.length_b   1.000
_cell.length_c   1.000
_cell.angle_alpha   90.00
_cell.angle_beta   90.00
_cell.angle_gamma   90.00
#
_symmetry.space_group_name_H-M   'P 1'
#
loop_
_entity.id
_entity.type
_entity.pdbx_description
1 polymer ?
#
loop_
_entity_poly.entity_id
_entity_poly.type
_entity_poly.pdbx_seq_one_letter_code
_entity_poly.pdbx_strand_id
1 'polypeptide(L)'
;MALPVQKQLLYWGVAAAVFLMILWSLGHVLLPFVLGGAIAYFLDPVADRLERMGLSRVAATGLITIVGILIFVLMALLVIPTLVNQALQLVNVAPDYSRSITAFLTERFPSLLDDSSTLRQSISSLGETIQSRGAQLLETALSSVASLLNVVVLLVIVPVVSVYLLLDWDRMVARIDDLLPRDHADTIRNLAREIDATLASFIRGMGTVCLILGAYYAIALMIVGLQFGLVVGFVAGLVTFIPYLGALIGGALAIGLALFQFWGDWISIGLVAGIFVVGQVVEGNILTPKLVGSSVGLHPVWLILALSVFGAAFGFVGMLVAVPVAAAIGVVTRFGVAQYKDSLLYRGLSGRKED
;
A
#
# COMPACT_ATOMS: atom_id res chain seq x y z
N MET A 1 -32.72 -34.77 -3.38
CA MET A 1 -31.60 -35.73 -3.56
C MET A 1 -30.29 -34.93 -3.41
N ALA A 2 -29.48 -35.24 -2.41
CA ALA A 2 -28.19 -34.61 -2.25
C ALA A 2 -27.22 -35.11 -3.35
N LEU A 3 -26.50 -34.21 -3.99
CA LEU A 3 -25.53 -34.60 -5.01
C LEU A 3 -24.36 -35.39 -4.36
N PRO A 4 -23.76 -36.36 -5.03
CA PRO A 4 -22.57 -37.05 -4.54
C PRO A 4 -21.45 -36.07 -4.20
N VAL A 5 -20.72 -36.30 -3.12
CA VAL A 5 -19.65 -35.38 -2.61
C VAL A 5 -18.65 -35.03 -3.70
N GLN A 6 -18.27 -35.99 -4.57
CA GLN A 6 -17.35 -35.73 -5.68
C GLN A 6 -17.89 -34.72 -6.69
N LYS A 7 -19.19 -34.75 -7.01
CA LYS A 7 -19.82 -33.77 -7.89
C LYS A 7 -19.93 -32.37 -7.20
N GLN A 8 -20.21 -32.36 -5.90
CA GLN A 8 -20.24 -31.11 -5.15
C GLN A 8 -18.86 -30.45 -5.16
N LEU A 9 -17.77 -31.18 -4.88
CA LEU A 9 -16.40 -30.68 -4.94
C LEU A 9 -16.04 -30.15 -6.33
N LEU A 10 -16.45 -30.85 -7.40
CA LEU A 10 -16.20 -30.38 -8.76
C LEU A 10 -16.96 -29.09 -9.06
N TYR A 11 -18.26 -29.01 -8.73
CA TYR A 11 -19.04 -27.78 -8.97
C TYR A 11 -18.50 -26.59 -8.17
N TRP A 12 -18.16 -26.78 -6.89
CA TRP A 12 -17.57 -25.72 -6.07
C TRP A 12 -16.16 -25.33 -6.56
N GLY A 13 -15.36 -26.32 -6.99
CA GLY A 13 -14.04 -26.05 -7.57
C GLY A 13 -14.13 -25.25 -8.86
N VAL A 14 -15.04 -25.59 -9.76
CA VAL A 14 -15.29 -24.83 -11.01
C VAL A 14 -15.82 -23.43 -10.69
N ALA A 15 -16.78 -23.30 -9.78
CA ALA A 15 -17.31 -22.01 -9.36
C ALA A 15 -16.21 -21.10 -8.78
N ALA A 16 -15.36 -21.65 -7.91
CA ALA A 16 -14.21 -20.92 -7.35
C ALA A 16 -13.20 -20.49 -8.44
N ALA A 17 -12.88 -21.38 -9.39
CA ALA A 17 -11.99 -21.08 -10.51
C ALA A 17 -12.54 -19.96 -11.41
N VAL A 18 -13.83 -20.03 -11.75
CA VAL A 18 -14.51 -18.99 -12.53
C VAL A 18 -14.55 -17.67 -11.76
N PHE A 19 -14.84 -17.71 -10.47
CA PHE A 19 -14.83 -16.51 -9.61
C PHE A 19 -13.46 -15.87 -9.54
N LEU A 20 -12.38 -16.64 -9.36
CA LEU A 20 -11.01 -16.13 -9.36
C LEU A 20 -10.61 -15.56 -10.73
N MET A 21 -11.05 -16.17 -11.82
CA MET A 21 -10.81 -15.65 -13.17
C MET A 21 -11.52 -14.30 -13.38
N ILE A 22 -12.75 -14.16 -12.92
CA ILE A 22 -13.50 -12.89 -12.95
C ILE A 22 -12.78 -11.84 -12.11
N LEU A 23 -12.36 -12.16 -10.87
CA LEU A 23 -11.61 -11.25 -10.02
C LEU A 23 -10.30 -10.80 -10.68
N TRP A 24 -9.60 -11.73 -11.34
CA TRP A 24 -8.38 -11.40 -12.06
C TRP A 24 -8.63 -10.42 -13.21
N SER A 25 -9.69 -10.62 -13.99
CA SER A 25 -10.03 -9.71 -15.10
C SER A 25 -10.51 -8.32 -14.62
N LEU A 26 -11.06 -8.25 -13.41
CA LEU A 26 -11.59 -7.03 -12.78
C LEU A 26 -10.61 -6.38 -11.78
N GLY A 27 -9.32 -6.72 -11.82
CA GLY A 27 -8.32 -6.25 -10.86
C GLY A 27 -8.33 -4.73 -10.61
N HIS A 28 -8.55 -3.92 -11.66
CA HIS A 28 -8.64 -2.46 -11.55
C HIS A 28 -9.89 -1.95 -10.80
N VAL A 29 -10.98 -2.73 -10.78
CA VAL A 29 -12.23 -2.40 -10.06
C VAL A 29 -12.11 -2.71 -8.57
N LEU A 30 -11.16 -3.57 -8.17
CA LEU A 30 -11.01 -4.01 -6.79
C LEU A 30 -10.40 -2.95 -5.85
N LEU A 31 -9.68 -1.95 -6.39
CA LEU A 31 -8.98 -0.96 -5.58
C LEU A 31 -9.87 -0.27 -4.52
N PRO A 32 -11.05 0.28 -4.85
CA PRO A 32 -11.89 0.92 -3.85
C PRO A 32 -12.40 -0.06 -2.78
N PHE A 33 -12.64 -1.33 -3.12
CA PHE A 33 -13.05 -2.35 -2.16
C PHE A 33 -11.91 -2.73 -1.21
N VAL A 34 -10.69 -2.86 -1.73
CA VAL A 34 -9.49 -3.13 -0.93
C VAL A 34 -9.22 -1.97 0.02
N LEU A 35 -9.26 -0.72 -0.48
CA LEU A 35 -9.07 0.46 0.35
C LEU A 35 -10.18 0.61 1.39
N GLY A 36 -11.44 0.43 1.00
CA GLY A 36 -12.58 0.47 1.91
C GLY A 36 -12.47 -0.58 3.02
N GLY A 37 -12.08 -1.80 2.66
CA GLY A 37 -11.80 -2.87 3.61
C GLY A 37 -10.65 -2.55 4.56
N ALA A 38 -9.53 -2.03 4.05
CA ALA A 38 -8.38 -1.65 4.87
C ALA A 38 -8.73 -0.52 5.85
N ILE A 39 -9.49 0.49 5.40
CA ILE A 39 -9.98 1.59 6.25
C ILE A 39 -10.93 1.05 7.33
N ALA A 40 -11.87 0.16 6.97
CA ALA A 40 -12.76 -0.47 7.94
C ALA A 40 -11.96 -1.23 9.00
N TYR A 41 -11.01 -2.06 8.62
CA TYR A 41 -10.11 -2.76 9.55
C TYR A 41 -9.32 -1.84 10.46
N PHE A 42 -8.84 -0.71 9.92
CA PHE A 42 -8.09 0.28 10.70
C PHE A 42 -8.98 1.01 11.71
N LEU A 43 -10.22 1.34 11.33
CA LEU A 43 -11.15 2.12 12.13
C LEU A 43 -12.04 1.29 13.08
N ASP A 44 -12.13 -0.02 12.86
CA ASP A 44 -12.93 -0.93 13.68
C ASP A 44 -12.67 -0.79 15.21
N PRO A 45 -11.42 -0.74 15.73
CA PRO A 45 -11.19 -0.52 17.15
C PRO A 45 -11.68 0.83 17.67
N VAL A 46 -11.81 1.82 16.78
CA VAL A 46 -12.37 3.13 17.13
C VAL A 46 -13.88 3.01 17.29
N ALA A 47 -14.55 2.27 16.40
CA ALA A 47 -15.96 1.95 16.49
C ALA A 47 -16.28 1.19 17.79
N ASP A 48 -15.48 0.16 18.10
CA ASP A 48 -15.63 -0.62 19.36
C ASP A 48 -15.45 0.23 20.63
N ARG A 49 -14.53 1.21 20.58
CA ARG A 49 -14.37 2.14 21.71
C ARG A 49 -15.59 3.04 21.89
N LEU A 50 -16.14 3.55 20.81
CA LEU A 50 -17.34 4.38 20.84
C LEU A 50 -18.56 3.59 21.33
N GLU A 51 -18.68 2.31 20.95
CA GLU A 51 -19.71 1.42 21.47
C GLU A 51 -19.57 1.20 22.98
N ARG A 52 -18.35 0.98 23.47
CA ARG A 52 -18.08 0.89 24.92
C ARG A 52 -18.39 2.18 25.68
N MET A 53 -18.38 3.32 25.01
CA MET A 53 -18.80 4.61 25.55
C MET A 53 -20.33 4.82 25.52
N GLY A 54 -21.10 3.84 25.01
CA GLY A 54 -22.56 3.85 25.02
C GLY A 54 -23.22 4.25 23.70
N LEU A 55 -22.46 4.43 22.62
CA LEU A 55 -23.05 4.67 21.30
C LEU A 55 -23.52 3.34 20.69
N SER A 56 -24.60 3.39 19.88
CA SER A 56 -24.94 2.25 19.04
C SER A 56 -23.93 2.08 17.90
N ARG A 57 -23.76 0.85 17.37
CA ARG A 57 -22.86 0.59 16.23
C ARG A 57 -23.12 1.54 15.05
N VAL A 58 -24.38 1.79 14.74
CA VAL A 58 -24.80 2.72 13.68
C VAL A 58 -24.33 4.15 13.99
N ALA A 59 -24.50 4.62 15.23
CA ALA A 59 -24.07 5.96 15.61
C ALA A 59 -22.54 6.09 15.61
N ALA A 60 -21.82 5.08 16.10
CA ALA A 60 -20.36 5.03 16.09
C ALA A 60 -19.81 5.07 14.66
N THR A 61 -20.34 4.22 13.77
CA THR A 61 -19.96 4.19 12.35
C THR A 61 -20.31 5.51 11.65
N GLY A 62 -21.49 6.06 11.90
CA GLY A 62 -21.90 7.36 11.35
C GLY A 62 -20.96 8.50 11.76
N LEU A 63 -20.60 8.57 13.04
CA LEU A 63 -19.64 9.54 13.56
C LEU A 63 -18.26 9.41 12.92
N ILE A 64 -17.73 8.19 12.87
CA ILE A 64 -16.44 7.89 12.24
C ILE A 64 -16.46 8.32 10.77
N THR A 65 -17.54 8.00 10.06
CA THR A 65 -17.69 8.35 8.63
C THR A 65 -17.72 9.85 8.42
N ILE A 66 -18.51 10.60 9.20
CA ILE A 66 -18.59 12.06 9.11
C ILE A 66 -17.23 12.70 9.40
N VAL A 67 -16.55 12.26 10.48
CA VAL A 67 -15.24 12.78 10.84
C VAL A 67 -14.20 12.39 9.77
N GLY A 68 -14.24 11.16 9.27
CA GLY A 68 -13.37 10.69 8.19
C GLY A 68 -13.55 11.49 6.90
N ILE A 69 -14.79 11.72 6.48
CA ILE A 69 -15.08 12.56 5.30
C ILE A 69 -14.61 14.00 5.54
N LEU A 70 -14.85 14.57 6.71
CA LEU A 70 -14.40 15.93 7.04
C LEU A 70 -12.87 16.04 6.98
N ILE A 71 -12.13 15.10 7.61
CA ILE A 71 -10.68 15.06 7.55
C ILE A 71 -10.22 14.91 6.11
N PHE A 72 -10.84 14.00 5.34
CA PHE A 72 -10.49 13.77 3.94
C PHE A 72 -10.71 15.04 3.09
N VAL A 73 -11.86 15.71 3.24
CA VAL A 73 -12.15 16.96 2.51
C VAL A 73 -11.16 18.07 2.88
N LEU A 74 -10.85 18.22 4.17
CA LEU A 74 -9.84 19.19 4.62
C LEU A 74 -8.46 18.88 4.05
N MET A 75 -8.04 17.61 4.12
CA MET A 75 -6.78 17.16 3.53
C MET A 75 -6.77 17.38 2.01
N ALA A 76 -7.85 17.05 1.32
CA ALA A 76 -7.96 17.26 -0.12
C ALA A 76 -7.85 18.75 -0.48
N LEU A 77 -8.55 19.63 0.23
CA LEU A 77 -8.51 21.08 0.00
C LEU A 77 -7.16 21.72 0.31
N LEU A 78 -6.39 21.16 1.26
CA LEU A 78 -5.06 21.68 1.62
C LEU A 78 -3.96 21.06 0.76
N VAL A 79 -4.03 19.75 0.56
CA VAL A 79 -2.95 18.98 -0.07
C VAL A 79 -3.06 19.02 -1.59
N ILE A 80 -4.24 18.81 -2.18
CA ILE A 80 -4.39 18.73 -3.64
C ILE A 80 -3.93 20.01 -4.35
N PRO A 81 -4.36 21.23 -3.94
CA PRO A 81 -3.88 22.45 -4.58
C PRO A 81 -2.36 22.62 -4.44
N THR A 82 -1.81 22.25 -3.28
CA THR A 82 -0.37 22.32 -3.05
C THR A 82 0.37 21.32 -3.95
N LEU A 83 -0.12 20.09 -4.07
CA LEU A 83 0.42 19.06 -4.96
C LEU A 83 0.40 19.52 -6.42
N VAL A 84 -0.74 20.03 -6.88
CA VAL A 84 -0.91 20.53 -8.26
C VAL A 84 0.04 21.69 -8.53
N ASN A 85 0.08 22.69 -7.63
CA ASN A 85 0.97 23.84 -7.80
C ASN A 85 2.45 23.43 -7.79
N GLN A 86 2.85 22.53 -6.91
CA GLN A 86 4.22 22.03 -6.86
C GLN A 86 4.57 21.22 -8.11
N ALA A 87 3.68 20.36 -8.59
CA ALA A 87 3.88 19.61 -9.81
C ALA A 87 4.01 20.53 -11.05
N LEU A 88 3.15 21.56 -11.14
CA LEU A 88 3.25 22.58 -12.20
C LEU A 88 4.57 23.34 -12.13
N GLN A 89 5.01 23.73 -10.92
CA GLN A 89 6.30 24.42 -10.73
C GLN A 89 7.45 23.50 -11.15
N LEU A 90 7.44 22.22 -10.78
CA LEU A 90 8.49 21.26 -11.19
C LEU A 90 8.61 21.16 -12.72
N VAL A 91 7.47 21.04 -13.41
CA VAL A 91 7.44 21.00 -14.87
C VAL A 91 8.02 22.27 -15.48
N ASN A 92 7.70 23.44 -14.92
CA ASN A 92 8.18 24.72 -15.43
C ASN A 92 9.68 24.99 -15.14
N VAL A 93 10.20 24.51 -14.03
CA VAL A 93 11.59 24.74 -13.59
C VAL A 93 12.56 23.65 -14.08
N ALA A 94 12.04 22.49 -14.52
CA ALA A 94 12.87 21.37 -14.98
C ALA A 94 13.90 21.76 -16.08
N PRO A 95 13.59 22.60 -17.08
CA PRO A 95 14.59 23.06 -18.06
C PRO A 95 15.69 23.92 -17.43
N ASP A 96 15.38 24.74 -16.44
CA ASP A 96 16.37 25.60 -15.77
C ASP A 96 17.33 24.75 -14.92
N TYR A 97 16.81 23.72 -14.25
CA TYR A 97 17.64 22.75 -13.55
C TYR A 97 18.55 21.98 -14.49
N SER A 98 18.03 21.52 -15.65
CA SER A 98 18.87 20.83 -16.62
C SER A 98 20.00 21.72 -17.18
N ARG A 99 19.73 23.00 -17.41
CA ARG A 99 20.75 24.00 -17.81
C ARG A 99 21.79 24.23 -16.70
N SER A 100 21.36 24.36 -15.46
CA SER A 100 22.27 24.56 -14.30
C SER A 100 23.19 23.37 -14.09
N ILE A 101 22.68 22.14 -14.25
CA ILE A 101 23.50 20.93 -14.17
C ILE A 101 24.50 20.90 -15.33
N THR A 102 24.04 21.17 -16.54
CA THR A 102 24.93 21.20 -17.72
C THR A 102 26.03 22.23 -17.56
N ALA A 103 25.71 23.45 -17.09
CA ALA A 103 26.69 24.49 -16.83
C ALA A 103 27.73 24.07 -15.79
N PHE A 104 27.30 23.55 -14.65
CA PHE A 104 28.19 23.06 -13.61
C PHE A 104 29.12 21.94 -14.08
N LEU A 105 28.57 20.96 -14.79
CA LEU A 105 29.36 19.84 -15.32
C LEU A 105 30.35 20.30 -16.38
N THR A 106 29.99 21.29 -17.22
CA THR A 106 30.88 21.87 -18.21
C THR A 106 32.04 22.63 -17.55
N GLU A 107 31.77 23.35 -16.44
CA GLU A 107 32.80 24.08 -15.70
C GLU A 107 33.77 23.14 -14.97
N ARG A 108 33.26 22.06 -14.37
CA ARG A 108 34.03 21.17 -13.50
C ARG A 108 34.67 20.00 -14.23
N PHE A 109 34.04 19.52 -15.31
CA PHE A 109 34.45 18.35 -16.08
C PHE A 109 34.34 18.61 -17.60
N PRO A 110 35.13 19.54 -18.16
CA PRO A 110 35.02 19.93 -19.58
C PRO A 110 35.16 18.74 -20.55
N SER A 111 35.99 17.75 -20.15
CA SER A 111 36.26 16.56 -20.98
C SER A 111 35.10 15.57 -21.09
N LEU A 112 34.09 15.67 -20.23
CA LEU A 112 32.92 14.78 -20.24
C LEU A 112 31.74 15.35 -21.02
N LEU A 113 31.78 16.65 -21.32
CA LEU A 113 30.68 17.41 -21.90
C LEU A 113 31.10 18.19 -23.16
N ASP A 114 31.93 17.61 -24.03
CA ASP A 114 32.10 18.11 -25.39
C ASP A 114 30.75 18.28 -26.09
N ASP A 115 30.62 19.25 -26.98
CA ASP A 115 29.37 19.59 -27.67
C ASP A 115 28.70 18.40 -28.38
N SER A 116 29.42 17.30 -28.61
CA SER A 116 28.96 16.03 -29.14
C SER A 116 28.65 14.96 -28.09
N SER A 117 28.78 15.26 -26.80
CA SER A 117 28.63 14.21 -25.76
C SER A 117 27.16 13.79 -25.59
N THR A 118 26.93 12.48 -25.63
CA THR A 118 25.62 11.85 -25.39
C THR A 118 25.03 12.25 -24.03
N LEU A 119 25.89 12.59 -23.08
CA LEU A 119 25.52 12.95 -21.72
C LEU A 119 24.86 14.34 -21.67
N ARG A 120 25.41 15.32 -22.38
CA ARG A 120 24.82 16.66 -22.52
C ARG A 120 23.46 16.61 -23.22
N GLN A 121 23.36 15.84 -24.31
CA GLN A 121 22.11 15.65 -25.03
C GLN A 121 21.06 14.95 -24.15
N SER A 122 21.46 13.96 -23.34
CA SER A 122 20.56 13.26 -22.45
C SER A 122 20.03 14.16 -21.32
N ILE A 123 20.86 15.02 -20.73
CA ILE A 123 20.44 15.94 -19.67
C ILE A 123 19.48 17.02 -20.21
N SER A 124 19.79 17.60 -21.37
CA SER A 124 18.92 18.60 -21.99
C SER A 124 17.60 18.00 -22.46
N SER A 125 17.63 16.81 -23.10
CA SER A 125 16.42 16.11 -23.52
C SER A 125 15.54 15.64 -22.36
N LEU A 126 16.12 15.33 -21.19
CA LEU A 126 15.35 15.04 -19.97
C LEU A 126 14.57 16.26 -19.51
N GLY A 127 15.22 17.45 -19.44
CA GLY A 127 14.55 18.69 -19.04
C GLY A 127 13.39 19.04 -19.96
N GLU A 128 13.61 18.97 -21.29
CA GLU A 128 12.58 19.22 -22.31
C GLU A 128 11.47 18.16 -22.30
N THR A 129 11.83 16.89 -22.07
CA THR A 129 10.85 15.80 -21.96
C THR A 129 9.98 15.95 -20.74
N ILE A 130 10.55 16.33 -19.59
CA ILE A 130 9.78 16.60 -18.36
C ILE A 130 8.86 17.79 -18.59
N GLN A 131 9.33 18.86 -19.22
CA GLN A 131 8.51 20.03 -19.51
C GLN A 131 7.36 19.71 -20.48
N SER A 132 7.65 19.09 -21.63
CA SER A 132 6.65 18.84 -22.67
C SER A 132 5.66 17.74 -22.29
N ARG A 133 6.15 16.60 -21.84
CA ARG A 133 5.30 15.47 -21.45
C ARG A 133 4.70 15.63 -20.05
N GLY A 134 5.42 16.24 -19.11
CA GLY A 134 4.94 16.52 -17.78
C GLY A 134 3.75 17.49 -17.80
N ALA A 135 3.83 18.56 -18.60
CA ALA A 135 2.73 19.50 -18.80
C ALA A 135 1.51 18.80 -19.43
N GLN A 136 1.71 18.00 -20.48
CA GLN A 136 0.64 17.22 -21.11
C GLN A 136 0.00 16.20 -20.15
N LEU A 137 0.81 15.48 -19.39
CA LEU A 137 0.30 14.50 -18.41
C LEU A 137 -0.50 15.20 -17.31
N LEU A 138 -0.03 16.35 -16.80
CA LEU A 138 -0.74 17.15 -15.82
C LEU A 138 -2.05 17.71 -16.38
N GLU A 139 -2.01 18.29 -17.57
CA GLU A 139 -3.19 18.81 -18.25
C GLU A 139 -4.19 17.68 -18.54
N THR A 140 -3.72 16.54 -19.02
CA THR A 140 -4.55 15.34 -19.25
C THR A 140 -5.11 14.80 -17.92
N ALA A 141 -4.32 14.76 -16.85
CA ALA A 141 -4.78 14.33 -15.54
C ALA A 141 -5.82 15.28 -14.92
N LEU A 142 -5.64 16.59 -15.13
CA LEU A 142 -6.55 17.61 -14.60
C LEU A 142 -7.81 17.79 -15.45
N SER A 143 -7.71 17.62 -16.77
CA SER A 143 -8.79 17.86 -17.71
C SER A 143 -9.61 16.64 -18.08
N SER A 144 -9.09 15.42 -17.80
CA SER A 144 -9.82 14.22 -18.21
C SER A 144 -11.03 13.96 -17.29
N VAL A 145 -12.22 13.97 -17.88
CA VAL A 145 -13.47 13.57 -17.22
C VAL A 145 -13.37 12.17 -16.62
N ALA A 146 -12.60 11.28 -17.25
CA ALA A 146 -12.33 9.94 -16.74
C ALA A 146 -11.53 9.96 -15.42
N SER A 147 -10.59 10.90 -15.25
CA SER A 147 -9.86 11.09 -13.97
C SER A 147 -10.80 11.58 -12.88
N LEU A 148 -11.70 12.52 -13.18
CA LEU A 148 -12.72 12.98 -12.23
C LEU A 148 -13.67 11.85 -11.85
N LEU A 149 -14.14 11.05 -12.82
CA LEU A 149 -14.97 9.87 -12.53
C LEU A 149 -14.25 8.86 -11.63
N ASN A 150 -12.98 8.57 -11.88
CA ASN A 150 -12.21 7.66 -11.03
C ASN A 150 -12.03 8.20 -9.59
N VAL A 151 -11.79 9.50 -9.46
CA VAL A 151 -11.73 10.16 -8.15
C VAL A 151 -13.09 10.13 -7.45
N VAL A 152 -14.18 10.42 -8.15
CA VAL A 152 -15.54 10.34 -7.58
C VAL A 152 -15.90 8.91 -7.19
N VAL A 153 -15.55 7.92 -8.03
CA VAL A 153 -15.75 6.50 -7.74
C VAL A 153 -14.99 6.11 -6.46
N LEU A 154 -13.73 6.49 -6.32
CA LEU A 154 -12.96 6.26 -5.10
C LEU A 154 -13.59 6.97 -3.89
N LEU A 155 -13.98 8.23 -4.07
CA LEU A 155 -14.52 9.11 -3.03
C LEU A 155 -15.89 8.66 -2.51
N VAL A 156 -16.65 7.96 -3.34
CA VAL A 156 -17.98 7.43 -2.98
C VAL A 156 -17.87 5.96 -2.56
N ILE A 157 -17.21 5.12 -3.36
CA ILE A 157 -17.21 3.66 -3.11
C ILE A 157 -16.39 3.32 -1.86
N VAL A 158 -15.23 3.95 -1.65
CA VAL A 158 -14.38 3.65 -0.48
C VAL A 158 -15.11 3.90 0.85
N PRO A 159 -15.71 5.08 1.11
CA PRO A 159 -16.50 5.29 2.33
C PRO A 159 -17.72 4.37 2.42
N VAL A 160 -18.43 4.15 1.32
CA VAL A 160 -19.59 3.24 1.30
C VAL A 160 -19.19 1.83 1.70
N VAL A 161 -18.15 1.27 1.09
CA VAL A 161 -17.63 -0.06 1.44
C VAL A 161 -17.18 -0.09 2.89
N SER A 162 -16.45 0.94 3.35
CA SER A 162 -15.99 1.02 4.75
C SER A 162 -17.16 1.03 5.74
N VAL A 163 -18.20 1.81 5.44
CA VAL A 163 -19.41 1.89 6.28
C VAL A 163 -20.13 0.54 6.35
N TYR A 164 -20.37 -0.10 5.20
CA TYR A 164 -21.02 -1.41 5.17
C TYR A 164 -20.21 -2.47 5.93
N LEU A 165 -18.90 -2.50 5.75
CA LEU A 165 -18.04 -3.44 6.47
C LEU A 165 -18.02 -3.14 7.97
N LEU A 166 -17.99 -1.88 8.41
CA LEU A 166 -18.05 -1.52 9.82
C LEU A 166 -19.40 -1.87 10.47
N LEU A 167 -20.52 -1.77 9.72
CA LEU A 167 -21.86 -2.04 10.24
C LEU A 167 -22.21 -3.52 10.27
N ASP A 168 -21.88 -4.26 9.22
CA ASP A 168 -22.43 -5.60 8.97
C ASP A 168 -21.40 -6.73 9.10
N TRP A 169 -20.14 -6.42 9.49
CA TRP A 169 -19.07 -7.41 9.57
C TRP A 169 -19.45 -8.63 10.41
N ASP A 170 -19.91 -8.40 11.63
CA ASP A 170 -20.27 -9.47 12.56
C ASP A 170 -21.41 -10.34 12.04
N ARG A 171 -22.41 -9.71 11.40
CA ARG A 171 -23.54 -10.43 10.77
C ARG A 171 -23.10 -11.26 9.58
N MET A 172 -22.17 -10.72 8.79
CA MET A 172 -21.60 -11.43 7.65
C MET A 172 -20.80 -12.65 8.11
N VAL A 173 -19.94 -12.48 9.10
CA VAL A 173 -19.15 -13.55 9.71
C VAL A 173 -20.07 -14.63 10.31
N ALA A 174 -21.11 -14.24 11.06
CA ALA A 174 -22.08 -15.17 11.64
C ALA A 174 -22.80 -16.00 10.56
N ARG A 175 -23.20 -15.39 9.44
CA ARG A 175 -23.83 -16.13 8.31
C ARG A 175 -22.87 -17.12 7.65
N ILE A 176 -21.59 -16.75 7.52
CA ILE A 176 -20.56 -17.66 6.99
C ILE A 176 -20.35 -18.82 7.96
N ASP A 177 -20.32 -18.54 9.26
CA ASP A 177 -20.17 -19.54 10.31
C ASP A 177 -21.29 -20.58 10.30
N ASP A 178 -22.54 -20.17 10.03
CA ASP A 178 -23.69 -21.06 9.89
C ASP A 178 -23.57 -22.04 8.71
N LEU A 179 -22.80 -21.69 7.69
CA LEU A 179 -22.57 -22.52 6.49
C LEU A 179 -21.41 -23.50 6.66
N LEU A 180 -20.64 -23.43 7.76
CA LEU A 180 -19.48 -24.29 7.95
C LEU A 180 -19.87 -25.77 8.15
N PRO A 181 -19.10 -26.72 7.58
CA PRO A 181 -19.24 -28.14 7.86
C PRO A 181 -19.04 -28.41 9.33
N ARG A 182 -20.02 -29.00 10.01
CA ARG A 182 -20.05 -29.19 11.47
C ARG A 182 -18.84 -29.96 11.99
N ASP A 183 -18.38 -30.97 11.27
CA ASP A 183 -17.25 -31.83 11.67
C ASP A 183 -15.90 -31.08 11.72
N HIS A 184 -15.77 -29.96 10.97
CA HIS A 184 -14.54 -29.19 10.86
C HIS A 184 -14.71 -27.73 11.32
N ALA A 185 -15.87 -27.35 11.84
CA ALA A 185 -16.21 -25.97 12.17
C ALA A 185 -15.19 -25.30 13.11
N ASP A 186 -14.78 -26.02 14.16
CA ASP A 186 -13.82 -25.47 15.13
C ASP A 186 -12.44 -25.24 14.54
N THR A 187 -11.99 -26.13 13.67
CA THR A 187 -10.71 -25.97 12.96
C THR A 187 -10.76 -24.78 12.03
N ILE A 188 -11.85 -24.64 11.26
CA ILE A 188 -12.03 -23.52 10.32
C ILE A 188 -12.14 -22.19 11.08
N ARG A 189 -12.88 -22.16 12.19
CA ARG A 189 -12.99 -20.96 13.06
C ARG A 189 -11.64 -20.54 13.65
N ASN A 190 -10.82 -21.52 14.06
CA ASN A 190 -9.49 -21.23 14.60
C ASN A 190 -8.59 -20.64 13.53
N LEU A 191 -8.56 -21.23 12.32
CA LEU A 191 -7.82 -20.70 11.17
C LEU A 191 -8.31 -19.30 10.77
N ALA A 192 -9.62 -19.10 10.68
CA ALA A 192 -10.20 -17.81 10.33
C ALA A 192 -9.80 -16.73 11.35
N ARG A 193 -9.84 -17.04 12.66
CA ARG A 193 -9.39 -16.13 13.73
C ARG A 193 -7.90 -15.81 13.65
N GLU A 194 -7.05 -16.80 13.32
CA GLU A 194 -5.61 -16.57 13.15
C GLU A 194 -5.33 -15.69 11.94
N ILE A 195 -6.03 -15.92 10.82
CA ILE A 195 -5.95 -15.08 9.62
C ILE A 195 -6.42 -13.66 9.94
N ASP A 196 -7.58 -13.51 10.57
CA ASP A 196 -8.16 -12.21 10.94
C ASP A 196 -7.21 -11.42 11.85
N ALA A 197 -6.69 -12.03 12.90
CA ALA A 197 -5.73 -11.41 13.81
C ALA A 197 -4.45 -10.96 13.08
N THR A 198 -3.96 -11.76 12.13
CA THR A 198 -2.78 -11.46 11.32
C THR A 198 -3.04 -10.28 10.40
N LEU A 199 -4.17 -10.28 9.68
CA LEU A 199 -4.58 -9.19 8.79
C LEU A 199 -4.81 -7.89 9.56
N ALA A 200 -5.53 -7.96 10.68
CA ALA A 200 -5.82 -6.81 11.53
C ALA A 200 -4.53 -6.16 12.06
N SER A 201 -3.59 -6.99 12.57
CA SER A 201 -2.30 -6.51 13.05
C SER A 201 -1.49 -5.85 11.94
N PHE A 202 -1.44 -6.46 10.75
CA PHE A 202 -0.72 -5.91 9.60
C PHE A 202 -1.33 -4.58 9.13
N ILE A 203 -2.63 -4.53 8.86
CA ILE A 203 -3.29 -3.34 8.31
C ILE A 203 -3.22 -2.17 9.30
N ARG A 204 -3.51 -2.42 10.58
CA ARG A 204 -3.43 -1.39 11.63
C ARG A 204 -2.00 -0.94 11.87
N GLY A 205 -1.06 -1.88 11.90
CA GLY A 205 0.36 -1.59 12.08
C GLY A 205 0.90 -0.77 10.92
N MET A 206 0.75 -1.24 9.69
CA MET A 206 1.24 -0.53 8.50
C MET A 206 0.53 0.79 8.27
N GLY A 207 -0.78 0.88 8.48
CA GLY A 207 -1.50 2.16 8.43
C GLY A 207 -0.92 3.20 9.39
N THR A 208 -0.60 2.79 10.62
CA THR A 208 0.04 3.65 11.62
C THR A 208 1.46 4.03 11.21
N VAL A 209 2.25 3.09 10.67
CA VAL A 209 3.60 3.36 10.12
C VAL A 209 3.52 4.39 9.01
N CYS A 210 2.60 4.24 8.06
CA CYS A 210 2.41 5.18 6.95
C CYS A 210 2.08 6.60 7.44
N LEU A 211 1.21 6.72 8.45
CA LEU A 211 0.86 8.02 9.02
C LEU A 211 2.06 8.69 9.71
N ILE A 212 2.80 7.94 10.53
CA ILE A 212 3.98 8.47 11.25
C ILE A 212 5.08 8.86 10.27
N LEU A 213 5.44 7.98 9.33
CA LEU A 213 6.50 8.27 8.36
C LEU A 213 6.10 9.34 7.37
N GLY A 214 4.85 9.34 6.90
CA GLY A 214 4.34 10.38 6.02
C GLY A 214 4.41 11.77 6.66
N ALA A 215 3.98 11.89 7.91
CA ALA A 215 4.11 13.13 8.67
C ALA A 215 5.57 13.51 8.90
N TYR A 216 6.41 12.56 9.30
CA TYR A 216 7.84 12.78 9.52
C TYR A 216 8.54 13.29 8.26
N TYR A 217 8.39 12.57 7.13
CA TYR A 217 9.02 12.98 5.86
C TYR A 217 8.50 14.32 5.37
N ALA A 218 7.18 14.55 5.40
CA ALA A 218 6.60 15.82 4.96
C ALA A 218 7.13 17.00 5.77
N ILE A 219 7.13 16.89 7.10
CA ILE A 219 7.58 17.96 7.99
C ILE A 219 9.10 18.16 7.88
N ALA A 220 9.88 17.08 7.92
CA ALA A 220 11.35 17.18 7.90
C ALA A 220 11.86 17.75 6.56
N LEU A 221 11.30 17.32 5.43
CA LEU A 221 11.66 17.84 4.10
C LEU A 221 11.25 19.32 3.92
N MET A 222 10.10 19.71 4.50
CA MET A 222 9.69 21.13 4.53
C MET A 222 10.67 21.99 5.35
N ILE A 223 11.13 21.50 6.50
CA ILE A 223 12.07 22.23 7.36
C ILE A 223 13.41 22.45 6.66
N VAL A 224 13.90 21.46 5.90
CA VAL A 224 15.12 21.60 5.07
C VAL A 224 14.91 22.55 3.90
N GLY A 225 13.65 22.91 3.59
CA GLY A 225 13.31 23.82 2.50
C GLY A 225 13.26 23.12 1.13
N LEU A 226 13.08 21.80 1.10
CA LEU A 226 12.84 21.10 -0.17
C LEU A 226 11.50 21.55 -0.75
N GLN A 227 11.54 22.16 -1.93
CA GLN A 227 10.40 22.83 -2.56
C GLN A 227 9.16 21.93 -2.72
N PHE A 228 9.39 20.61 -2.92
CA PHE A 228 8.32 19.61 -3.05
C PHE A 228 8.26 18.66 -1.85
N GLY A 229 8.84 19.04 -0.72
CA GLY A 229 9.02 18.19 0.45
C GLY A 229 7.70 17.62 0.99
N LEU A 230 6.64 18.42 1.03
CA LEU A 230 5.31 17.96 1.48
C LEU A 230 4.76 16.86 0.58
N VAL A 231 4.84 17.05 -0.76
CA VAL A 231 4.36 16.07 -1.74
C VAL A 231 5.14 14.77 -1.62
N VAL A 232 6.47 14.89 -1.65
CA VAL A 232 7.37 13.73 -1.60
C VAL A 232 7.19 12.98 -0.29
N GLY A 233 7.10 13.70 0.83
CA GLY A 233 6.89 13.10 2.14
C GLY A 233 5.55 12.38 2.25
N PHE A 234 4.48 13.00 1.77
CA PHE A 234 3.15 12.38 1.76
C PHE A 234 3.11 11.14 0.86
N VAL A 235 3.63 11.22 -0.36
CA VAL A 235 3.69 10.09 -1.30
C VAL A 235 4.57 8.97 -0.75
N ALA A 236 5.75 9.30 -0.22
CA ALA A 236 6.64 8.32 0.40
C ALA A 236 5.95 7.59 1.56
N GLY A 237 5.26 8.35 2.43
CA GLY A 237 4.50 7.78 3.55
C GLY A 237 3.38 6.84 3.09
N LEU A 238 2.60 7.22 2.09
CA LEU A 238 1.55 6.34 1.53
C LEU A 238 2.13 5.08 0.89
N VAL A 239 3.17 5.23 0.07
CA VAL A 239 3.79 4.11 -0.65
C VAL A 239 4.51 3.16 0.30
N THR A 240 4.88 3.60 1.51
CA THR A 240 5.47 2.75 2.56
C THR A 240 4.54 1.59 2.97
N PHE A 241 3.24 1.68 2.71
CA PHE A 241 2.34 0.54 2.89
C PHE A 241 2.79 -0.70 2.12
N ILE A 242 3.45 -0.50 0.97
CA ILE A 242 4.08 -1.57 0.18
C ILE A 242 5.55 -1.64 0.59
N PRO A 243 5.99 -2.72 1.29
CA PRO A 243 7.37 -2.85 1.77
C PRO A 243 8.40 -2.61 0.65
N TYR A 244 9.49 -1.96 0.98
CA TYR A 244 10.60 -1.57 0.10
C TYR A 244 10.26 -0.48 -0.93
N LEU A 245 9.01 -0.39 -1.42
CA LEU A 245 8.62 0.59 -2.44
C LEU A 245 8.65 2.01 -1.90
N GLY A 246 8.18 2.23 -0.67
CA GLY A 246 8.17 3.55 -0.04
C GLY A 246 9.56 4.15 0.06
N ALA A 247 10.52 3.36 0.54
CA ALA A 247 11.92 3.74 0.63
C ALA A 247 12.55 4.04 -0.72
N LEU A 248 12.32 3.15 -1.69
CA LEU A 248 12.91 3.26 -3.02
C LEU A 248 12.36 4.47 -3.78
N ILE A 249 11.05 4.59 -3.88
CA ILE A 249 10.38 5.67 -4.63
C ILE A 249 10.53 6.99 -3.90
N GLY A 250 10.23 7.02 -2.59
CA GLY A 250 10.33 8.24 -1.79
C GLY A 250 11.76 8.75 -1.71
N GLY A 251 12.73 7.87 -1.44
CA GLY A 251 14.14 8.21 -1.39
C GLY A 251 14.68 8.69 -2.73
N ALA A 252 14.35 7.99 -3.82
CA ALA A 252 14.77 8.39 -5.16
C ALA A 252 14.19 9.75 -5.57
N LEU A 253 12.91 10.00 -5.26
CA LEU A 253 12.27 11.29 -5.52
C LEU A 253 12.88 12.41 -4.68
N ALA A 254 13.04 12.22 -3.37
CA ALA A 254 13.56 13.23 -2.48
C ALA A 254 15.02 13.58 -2.78
N ILE A 255 15.88 12.57 -2.91
CA ILE A 255 17.31 12.77 -3.20
C ILE A 255 17.47 13.32 -4.62
N GLY A 256 16.70 12.83 -5.59
CA GLY A 256 16.69 13.37 -6.94
C GLY A 256 16.33 14.85 -6.96
N LEU A 257 15.23 15.25 -6.31
CA LEU A 257 14.84 16.67 -6.20
C LEU A 257 15.87 17.51 -5.42
N ALA A 258 16.44 16.97 -4.36
CA ALA A 258 17.47 17.67 -3.60
C ALA A 258 18.74 17.91 -4.42
N LEU A 259 19.15 16.93 -5.23
CA LEU A 259 20.26 17.09 -6.18
C LEU A 259 19.99 18.18 -7.21
N PHE A 260 18.76 18.31 -7.68
CA PHE A 260 18.38 19.37 -8.61
C PHE A 260 18.29 20.74 -7.93
N GLN A 261 17.62 20.81 -6.79
CA GLN A 261 17.33 22.09 -6.13
C GLN A 261 18.56 22.68 -5.41
N PHE A 262 19.34 21.84 -4.71
CA PHE A 262 20.46 22.24 -3.86
C PHE A 262 21.82 21.93 -4.50
N TRP A 263 21.88 21.90 -5.84
CA TRP A 263 23.13 21.59 -6.52
C TRP A 263 24.28 22.50 -6.07
N GLY A 264 25.36 21.90 -5.55
CA GLY A 264 26.49 22.63 -4.94
C GLY A 264 26.38 22.85 -3.43
N ASP A 265 25.18 22.71 -2.83
CA ASP A 265 24.98 22.69 -1.38
C ASP A 265 24.87 21.24 -0.87
N TRP A 266 26.04 20.63 -0.69
CA TRP A 266 26.15 19.24 -0.23
C TRP A 266 25.56 19.01 1.16
N ILE A 267 25.45 20.08 1.97
CA ILE A 267 24.88 19.99 3.32
C ILE A 267 23.39 19.74 3.22
N SER A 268 22.67 20.53 2.44
CA SER A 268 21.22 20.35 2.24
C SER A 268 20.88 19.02 1.56
N ILE A 269 21.68 18.59 0.57
CA ILE A 269 21.52 17.26 -0.05
C ILE A 269 21.77 16.15 1.00
N GLY A 270 22.83 16.28 1.81
CA GLY A 270 23.12 15.35 2.89
C GLY A 270 22.03 15.27 3.95
N LEU A 271 21.40 16.42 4.29
CA LEU A 271 20.27 16.47 5.21
C LEU A 271 19.04 15.73 4.66
N VAL A 272 18.70 15.93 3.38
CA VAL A 272 17.59 15.20 2.74
C VAL A 272 17.86 13.70 2.73
N ALA A 273 19.05 13.27 2.34
CA ALA A 273 19.44 11.86 2.40
C ALA A 273 19.40 11.32 3.84
N GLY A 274 19.89 12.09 4.80
CA GLY A 274 19.87 11.77 6.23
C GLY A 274 18.45 11.58 6.78
N ILE A 275 17.50 12.41 6.36
CA ILE A 275 16.08 12.28 6.74
C ILE A 275 15.55 10.91 6.30
N PHE A 276 15.82 10.48 5.06
CA PHE A 276 15.39 9.17 4.57
C PHE A 276 16.10 8.02 5.28
N VAL A 277 17.40 8.11 5.52
CA VAL A 277 18.15 7.10 6.27
C VAL A 277 17.60 6.96 7.69
N VAL A 278 17.37 8.06 8.40
CA VAL A 278 16.78 8.05 9.75
C VAL A 278 15.39 7.44 9.71
N GLY A 279 14.53 7.85 8.76
CA GLY A 279 13.20 7.29 8.58
C GLY A 279 13.23 5.79 8.36
N GLN A 280 14.12 5.29 7.50
CA GLN A 280 14.28 3.86 7.23
C GLN A 280 14.81 3.07 8.44
N VAL A 281 15.78 3.63 9.17
CA VAL A 281 16.27 3.01 10.41
C VAL A 281 15.18 2.94 11.47
N VAL A 282 14.40 4.00 11.64
CA VAL A 282 13.28 4.04 12.58
C VAL A 282 12.16 3.09 12.13
N GLU A 283 11.83 3.06 10.84
CA GLU A 283 10.85 2.11 10.28
C GLU A 283 11.26 0.67 10.57
N GLY A 284 12.44 0.27 10.12
CA GLY A 284 12.89 -1.14 10.17
C GLY A 284 13.19 -1.65 11.58
N ASN A 285 13.70 -0.80 12.48
CA ASN A 285 14.13 -1.23 13.80
C ASN A 285 13.15 -0.90 14.94
N ILE A 286 12.23 0.04 14.73
CA ILE A 286 11.34 0.50 15.80
C ILE A 286 9.86 0.36 15.40
N LEU A 287 9.45 1.00 14.31
CA LEU A 287 8.03 1.08 13.97
C LEU A 287 7.49 -0.27 13.51
N THR A 288 8.11 -0.89 12.52
CA THR A 288 7.66 -2.19 12.01
C THR A 288 7.67 -3.28 13.08
N PRO A 289 8.74 -3.50 13.87
CA PRO A 289 8.73 -4.49 14.94
C PRO A 289 7.69 -4.22 16.04
N LYS A 290 7.44 -2.95 16.39
CA LYS A 290 6.49 -2.61 17.46
C LYS A 290 5.03 -2.57 17.00
N LEU A 291 4.77 -2.11 15.78
CA LEU A 291 3.41 -1.87 15.29
C LEU A 291 2.87 -3.01 14.43
N VAL A 292 3.71 -3.62 13.62
CA VAL A 292 3.35 -4.78 12.79
C VAL A 292 3.72 -6.09 13.46
N GLY A 293 4.86 -6.10 14.18
CA GLY A 293 5.35 -7.25 14.93
C GLY A 293 5.72 -8.45 14.05
N SER A 294 5.76 -9.63 14.67
CA SER A 294 5.97 -10.91 13.98
C SER A 294 4.70 -11.48 13.33
N SER A 295 3.61 -10.68 13.29
CA SER A 295 2.27 -11.13 12.88
C SER A 295 2.23 -11.71 11.47
N VAL A 296 3.06 -11.20 10.56
CA VAL A 296 3.14 -11.72 9.18
C VAL A 296 3.92 -13.03 9.11
N GLY A 297 4.94 -13.22 9.96
CA GLY A 297 5.73 -14.45 10.09
C GLY A 297 6.34 -14.98 8.78
N LEU A 298 6.49 -14.13 7.78
CA LEU A 298 7.04 -14.50 6.47
C LEU A 298 8.51 -14.14 6.36
N HIS A 299 9.30 -15.06 5.81
CA HIS A 299 10.68 -14.77 5.45
C HIS A 299 10.72 -13.71 4.33
N PRO A 300 11.67 -12.75 4.33
CA PRO A 300 11.75 -11.68 3.33
C PRO A 300 11.67 -12.13 1.87
N VAL A 301 12.21 -13.30 1.55
CA VAL A 301 12.14 -13.86 0.20
C VAL A 301 10.70 -14.15 -0.24
N TRP A 302 9.86 -14.68 0.66
CA TRP A 302 8.45 -14.93 0.37
C TRP A 302 7.66 -13.63 0.21
N LEU A 303 8.05 -12.59 0.94
CA LEU A 303 7.47 -11.27 0.82
C LEU A 303 7.76 -10.66 -0.57
N ILE A 304 9.02 -10.71 -1.02
CA ILE A 304 9.42 -10.22 -2.34
C ILE A 304 8.73 -11.04 -3.44
N LEU A 305 8.67 -12.36 -3.29
CA LEU A 305 7.96 -13.24 -4.22
C LEU A 305 6.48 -12.87 -4.31
N ALA A 306 5.80 -12.67 -3.17
CA ALA A 306 4.40 -12.26 -3.13
C ALA A 306 4.21 -10.92 -3.85
N LEU A 307 5.01 -9.90 -3.52
CA LEU A 307 4.96 -8.61 -4.21
C LEU A 307 5.15 -8.74 -5.72
N SER A 308 6.09 -9.58 -6.17
CA SER A 308 6.35 -9.83 -7.59
C SER A 308 5.18 -10.52 -8.28
N VAL A 309 4.65 -11.60 -7.68
CA VAL A 309 3.55 -12.39 -8.26
C VAL A 309 2.26 -11.59 -8.30
N PHE A 310 1.85 -11.01 -7.16
CA PHE A 310 0.61 -10.23 -7.09
C PHE A 310 0.72 -8.92 -7.87
N GLY A 311 1.90 -8.29 -7.89
CA GLY A 311 2.17 -7.11 -8.70
C GLY A 311 2.07 -7.40 -10.20
N ALA A 312 2.62 -8.54 -10.67
CA ALA A 312 2.50 -8.96 -12.07
C ALA A 312 1.05 -9.32 -12.45
N ALA A 313 0.29 -9.95 -11.54
CA ALA A 313 -1.08 -10.40 -11.82
C ALA A 313 -2.11 -9.26 -11.76
N PHE A 314 -2.00 -8.33 -10.79
CA PHE A 314 -3.03 -7.32 -10.48
C PHE A 314 -2.46 -5.89 -10.41
N GLY A 315 -1.21 -5.66 -10.83
CA GLY A 315 -0.58 -4.34 -10.80
C GLY A 315 -0.47 -3.76 -9.39
N PHE A 316 -0.74 -2.46 -9.26
CA PHE A 316 -0.64 -1.74 -7.99
C PHE A 316 -1.57 -2.30 -6.91
N VAL A 317 -2.80 -2.68 -7.25
CA VAL A 317 -3.75 -3.33 -6.32
C VAL A 317 -3.19 -4.64 -5.80
N GLY A 318 -2.58 -5.44 -6.68
CA GLY A 318 -1.91 -6.69 -6.31
C GLY A 318 -0.80 -6.45 -5.30
N MET A 319 0.05 -5.44 -5.49
CA MET A 319 1.10 -5.10 -4.53
C MET A 319 0.54 -4.67 -3.17
N LEU A 320 -0.57 -3.93 -3.14
CA LEU A 320 -1.24 -3.55 -1.88
C LEU A 320 -1.71 -4.75 -1.06
N VAL A 321 -2.30 -5.74 -1.73
CA VAL A 321 -2.83 -6.94 -1.06
C VAL A 321 -1.81 -8.07 -0.92
N ALA A 322 -0.64 -7.96 -1.53
CA ALA A 322 0.36 -9.03 -1.59
C ALA A 322 0.75 -9.55 -0.20
N VAL A 323 1.07 -8.63 0.71
CA VAL A 323 1.49 -9.00 2.07
C VAL A 323 0.35 -9.60 2.90
N PRO A 324 -0.84 -8.97 2.99
CA PRO A 324 -1.99 -9.57 3.64
C PRO A 324 -2.33 -10.97 3.12
N VAL A 325 -2.40 -11.12 1.80
CA VAL A 325 -2.76 -12.42 1.19
C VAL A 325 -1.67 -13.45 1.43
N ALA A 326 -0.39 -13.09 1.29
CA ALA A 326 0.72 -13.99 1.57
C ALA A 326 0.74 -14.42 3.05
N ALA A 327 0.41 -13.51 3.98
CA ALA A 327 0.31 -13.82 5.39
C ALA A 327 -0.84 -14.82 5.68
N ALA A 328 -2.00 -14.62 5.07
CA ALA A 328 -3.13 -15.56 5.15
C ALA A 328 -2.76 -16.94 4.58
N ILE A 329 -2.12 -16.99 3.40
CA ILE A 329 -1.57 -18.23 2.83
C ILE A 329 -0.57 -18.87 3.78
N GLY A 330 0.29 -18.08 4.44
CA GLY A 330 1.26 -18.55 5.43
C GLY A 330 0.58 -19.25 6.62
N VAL A 331 -0.53 -18.73 7.13
CA VAL A 331 -1.32 -19.36 8.20
C VAL A 331 -1.83 -20.73 7.74
N VAL A 332 -2.49 -20.78 6.57
CA VAL A 332 -3.03 -22.02 5.99
C VAL A 332 -1.91 -23.04 5.73
N THR A 333 -0.77 -22.58 5.22
CA THR A 333 0.39 -23.46 4.95
C THR A 333 0.97 -24.05 6.23
N ARG A 334 1.13 -23.24 7.29
CA ARG A 334 1.60 -23.72 8.60
C ARG A 334 0.67 -24.79 9.15
N PHE A 335 -0.64 -24.56 9.08
CA PHE A 335 -1.63 -25.55 9.48
C PHE A 335 -1.51 -26.84 8.65
N GLY A 336 -1.43 -26.73 7.32
CA GLY A 336 -1.27 -27.89 6.43
C GLY A 336 0.00 -28.70 6.72
N VAL A 337 1.12 -28.01 6.99
CA VAL A 337 2.39 -28.65 7.38
C VAL A 337 2.26 -29.35 8.74
N ALA A 338 1.54 -28.76 9.70
CA ALA A 338 1.32 -29.40 10.99
C ALA A 338 0.51 -30.70 10.82
N GLN A 339 -0.59 -30.65 10.05
CA GLN A 339 -1.41 -31.84 9.73
C GLN A 339 -0.61 -32.90 8.97
N TYR A 340 0.23 -32.47 8.01
CA TYR A 340 1.11 -33.41 7.29
C TYR A 340 2.09 -34.12 8.24
N LYS A 341 2.72 -33.41 9.19
CA LYS A 341 3.65 -33.98 10.16
C LYS A 341 2.96 -34.97 11.11
N ASP A 342 1.66 -34.81 11.34
CA ASP A 342 0.87 -35.73 12.15
C ASP A 342 0.32 -36.94 11.34
N SER A 343 0.39 -36.87 10.01
CA SER A 343 -0.09 -37.92 9.13
C SER A 343 0.82 -39.14 9.07
N LEU A 344 0.24 -40.29 8.72
CA LEU A 344 0.99 -41.53 8.45
C LEU A 344 1.98 -41.39 7.28
N LEU A 345 1.75 -40.46 6.36
CA LEU A 345 2.66 -40.17 5.26
C LEU A 345 4.01 -39.65 5.75
N TYR A 346 4.01 -38.82 6.81
CA TYR A 346 5.25 -38.32 7.40
C TYR A 346 5.87 -39.27 8.43
N ARG A 347 5.02 -39.84 9.31
CA ARG A 347 5.50 -40.72 10.41
C ARG A 347 5.87 -42.12 9.94
N GLY A 348 5.43 -42.53 8.73
CA GLY A 348 5.64 -43.88 8.21
C GLY A 348 4.81 -44.94 8.94
N LEU A 349 4.89 -46.18 8.47
CA LEU A 349 4.15 -47.29 9.08
C LEU A 349 4.67 -47.70 10.47
N SER A 350 5.91 -47.34 10.81
CA SER A 350 6.54 -47.59 12.12
C SER A 350 6.03 -46.65 13.22
N GLY A 351 5.31 -45.57 12.87
CA GLY A 351 4.70 -44.63 13.83
C GLY A 351 3.31 -45.00 14.33
N ARG A 352 2.80 -46.19 13.99
CA ARG A 352 1.52 -46.71 14.50
C ARG A 352 1.73 -47.09 15.97
N LYS A 353 1.29 -46.23 16.91
CA LYS A 353 1.06 -46.68 18.27
C LYS A 353 -0.04 -47.73 18.19
N GLU A 354 0.29 -48.96 18.62
CA GLU A 354 -0.72 -49.97 18.95
C GLU A 354 -1.53 -49.41 20.13
N ASP A 355 -2.76 -48.98 19.85
CA ASP A 355 -3.79 -48.72 20.84
C ASP A 355 -4.56 -50.03 21.11
#